data_f4acaa8f1abe1d9f4a3e856d319414cc
#
_entry.id   f4acaa8f1abe1d9f4a3e856d319414cc
#
_cell.length_a   1.000
_cell.length_b   1.000
_cell.length_c   1.000
_cell.angle_alpha   90.00
_cell.angle_beta   90.00
_cell.angle_gamma   90.00
#
_symmetry.space_group_name_H-M   'P 1'
#
loop_
_entity.id
_entity.type
_entity.pdbx_description
1 polymer ?
#
loop_
_entity_poly.entity_id
_entity_poly.type
_entity_poly.pdbx_seq_one_letter_code
_entity_poly.pdbx_strand_id
1 'polypeptide(L)'
;MKNIKNLFLGLLIISLSSCLKADDMNIDAVKYKTNVIEIANTGDNLTNTGVPGFYSDLGVVAAGASKTFNINIHYTGPGNAPNDITVTLTSDAATLAAYNTQNGVTKVVPPGSVVSFPTSVVIKKGTNLTTVEGKITVSSDFNFNAAYGVPVKISQVSNGIISGNFGNAVYSFGVRNKYDGSYTVTGTMVDYANAGLTGRYPMSIGMVTSGANTVRMYDNVIGGVYHSISTPGLSYYGAFGVEFTIDASNNITKVINVYGQPAGNGRSAELDPSGVNKYDPATKTFKVKYWMNQPSVITPHRVSFNETITYTGVR
;
A
#
# COMPACT_ATOMS: atom_id res chain seq x y z
N MET A 1 60.62 -8.07 37.90
CA MET A 1 59.16 -8.14 37.70
C MET A 1 58.38 -6.94 38.25
N LYS A 2 58.98 -6.00 38.98
CA LYS A 2 58.26 -4.78 39.49
C LYS A 2 58.07 -3.67 38.45
N ASN A 3 58.93 -3.60 37.43
CA ASN A 3 58.92 -2.50 36.46
C ASN A 3 57.91 -2.68 35.29
N ILE A 4 57.44 -3.89 35.08
CA ILE A 4 56.44 -4.17 33.99
C ILE A 4 55.03 -3.75 34.41
N LYS A 5 54.67 -3.85 35.69
CA LYS A 5 53.38 -3.44 36.19
C LYS A 5 53.12 -1.91 36.08
N ASN A 6 54.19 -1.13 36.27
CA ASN A 6 54.11 0.33 36.18
C ASN A 6 54.05 0.81 34.71
N LEU A 7 54.61 0.04 33.78
CA LEU A 7 54.54 0.35 32.34
C LEU A 7 53.10 0.09 31.78
N PHE A 8 52.45 -0.97 32.25
CA PHE A 8 51.05 -1.25 31.88
C PHE A 8 50.03 -0.24 32.45
N LEU A 9 50.30 0.28 33.65
CA LEU A 9 49.44 1.29 34.28
C LEU A 9 49.60 2.66 33.57
N GLY A 10 50.80 3.00 33.10
CA GLY A 10 51.04 4.19 32.31
C GLY A 10 50.40 4.15 30.91
N LEU A 11 50.40 2.98 30.27
CA LEU A 11 49.75 2.80 28.94
C LEU A 11 48.23 2.85 29.00
N LEU A 12 47.63 2.42 30.14
CA LEU A 12 46.18 2.44 30.33
C LEU A 12 45.61 3.85 30.55
N ILE A 13 46.47 4.76 31.11
CA ILE A 13 46.06 6.15 31.35
C ILE A 13 46.14 6.99 30.08
N ILE A 14 47.01 6.64 29.13
CA ILE A 14 47.11 7.35 27.84
C ILE A 14 45.98 6.98 26.89
N SER A 15 45.37 5.81 27.04
CA SER A 15 44.19 5.41 26.22
C SER A 15 42.87 6.05 26.62
N LEU A 16 42.80 6.73 27.77
CA LEU A 16 41.62 7.43 28.26
C LEU A 16 41.61 8.93 27.92
N SER A 17 42.68 9.46 27.33
CA SER A 17 42.75 10.87 26.93
C SER A 17 42.34 11.14 25.47
N SER A 18 41.70 10.16 24.80
CA SER A 18 40.95 10.43 23.59
C SER A 18 39.59 11.05 23.95
N CYS A 19 39.62 12.15 24.69
CA CYS A 19 38.49 13.05 24.67
C CYS A 19 38.40 13.64 23.26
N LEU A 20 37.42 13.19 22.48
CA LEU A 20 36.88 14.03 21.41
C LEU A 20 36.71 15.41 22.01
N LYS A 21 37.43 16.40 21.52
CA LYS A 21 37.20 17.80 21.84
C LYS A 21 35.75 18.07 21.41
N ALA A 22 34.89 18.26 22.41
CA ALA A 22 33.49 18.65 22.17
C ALA A 22 33.38 19.98 21.41
N ASP A 23 34.47 20.71 21.30
CA ASP A 23 34.58 22.00 20.59
C ASP A 23 34.40 21.86 19.06
N ASP A 24 34.71 20.69 18.46
CA ASP A 24 34.53 20.46 17.02
C ASP A 24 33.07 20.09 16.66
N MET A 25 32.25 19.80 17.68
CA MET A 25 30.80 19.56 17.52
C MET A 25 29.93 20.78 17.85
N ASN A 26 30.55 21.88 18.26
CA ASN A 26 29.86 23.14 18.41
C ASN A 26 29.62 23.69 17.00
N ILE A 27 28.58 23.22 16.33
CA ILE A 27 28.05 23.83 15.11
C ILE A 27 27.76 25.28 15.50
N ASP A 28 28.68 26.18 15.13
CA ASP A 28 28.51 27.62 15.39
C ASP A 28 27.21 28.07 14.70
N ALA A 29 26.11 28.11 15.48
CA ALA A 29 24.81 28.53 15.00
C ALA A 29 24.83 29.92 14.33
N VAL A 30 25.88 30.71 14.61
CA VAL A 30 26.11 32.01 13.95
C VAL A 30 26.72 31.83 12.55
N LYS A 31 27.47 30.75 12.31
CA LYS A 31 28.13 30.47 11.03
C LYS A 31 27.18 29.84 10.01
N TYR A 32 26.17 29.10 10.44
CA TYR A 32 25.16 28.48 9.59
C TYR A 32 23.81 29.22 9.68
N LYS A 33 23.78 30.46 9.24
CA LYS A 33 22.57 31.29 9.15
C LYS A 33 21.60 30.83 8.05
N THR A 34 21.84 29.70 7.43
CA THR A 34 21.07 29.26 6.28
C THR A 34 19.87 28.46 6.77
N ASN A 35 18.71 29.02 6.58
CA ASN A 35 17.43 28.36 6.86
C ASN A 35 17.09 27.42 5.73
N VAL A 36 16.88 26.16 6.00
CA VAL A 36 16.50 25.16 5.02
C VAL A 36 15.01 24.83 5.19
N ILE A 37 14.28 24.83 4.10
CA ILE A 37 12.87 24.44 4.06
C ILE A 37 12.80 23.06 3.38
N GLU A 38 12.13 22.14 4.01
CA GLU A 38 12.09 20.74 3.57
C GLU A 38 10.74 20.09 3.83
N ILE A 39 10.44 19.02 3.10
CA ILE A 39 9.34 18.10 3.45
C ILE A 39 9.87 17.24 4.60
N ALA A 40 9.26 17.39 5.77
CA ALA A 40 9.69 16.67 6.96
C ALA A 40 9.51 15.18 6.77
N ASN A 41 10.61 14.45 6.95
CA ASN A 41 10.58 13.01 6.97
C ASN A 41 10.28 12.54 8.41
N THR A 42 9.07 12.04 8.64
CA THR A 42 8.66 11.46 9.91
C THR A 42 8.61 9.93 9.87
N GLY A 43 9.11 9.31 8.79
CA GLY A 43 9.09 7.85 8.55
C GLY A 43 10.46 7.20 8.71
N ASP A 44 10.46 5.88 8.82
CA ASP A 44 11.64 5.04 9.13
C ASP A 44 12.68 4.89 8.00
N ASN A 45 12.46 5.50 6.83
CA ASN A 45 13.35 5.37 5.66
C ASN A 45 14.13 6.65 5.40
N LEU A 46 15.04 6.98 6.32
CA LEU A 46 16.06 8.02 6.14
C LEU A 46 17.28 7.47 5.40
N THR A 47 17.12 7.01 4.17
CA THR A 47 18.29 6.95 3.29
C THR A 47 18.52 8.36 2.77
N ASN A 48 19.64 8.97 3.12
CA ASN A 48 20.04 10.33 2.74
C ASN A 48 20.25 10.52 1.22
N THR A 49 19.85 9.56 0.42
CA THR A 49 20.08 9.56 -1.03
C THR A 49 18.78 9.18 -1.74
N GLY A 50 18.27 10.12 -2.53
CA GLY A 50 17.13 9.91 -3.41
C GLY A 50 15.85 10.58 -2.94
N VAL A 51 14.74 10.28 -3.65
CA VAL A 51 13.41 10.86 -3.38
C VAL A 51 12.75 10.09 -2.23
N PRO A 52 12.39 10.75 -1.12
CA PRO A 52 11.66 10.11 -0.02
C PRO A 52 10.30 9.62 -0.45
N GLY A 53 9.87 8.48 0.10
CA GLY A 53 8.53 7.92 -0.11
C GLY A 53 7.78 7.77 1.21
N PHE A 54 6.51 8.17 1.21
CA PHE A 54 5.60 7.99 2.33
C PHE A 54 4.44 7.10 1.90
N TYR A 55 4.03 6.19 2.77
CA TYR A 55 2.87 5.34 2.54
C TYR A 55 1.83 5.54 3.62
N SER A 56 0.56 5.66 3.21
CA SER A 56 -0.59 5.75 4.09
C SER A 56 -1.60 4.66 3.74
N ASP A 57 -1.89 3.76 4.68
CA ASP A 57 -3.04 2.87 4.55
C ASP A 57 -4.30 3.65 4.93
N LEU A 58 -5.09 4.02 3.95
CA LEU A 58 -6.35 4.76 4.15
C LEU A 58 -7.52 3.84 4.52
N GLY A 59 -7.28 2.53 4.52
CA GLY A 59 -8.28 1.54 4.88
C GLY A 59 -9.44 1.48 3.88
N VAL A 60 -10.62 1.20 4.40
CA VAL A 60 -11.83 1.13 3.58
C VAL A 60 -12.35 2.53 3.29
N VAL A 61 -12.46 2.87 2.01
CA VAL A 61 -13.01 4.14 1.53
C VAL A 61 -14.13 3.87 0.54
N ALA A 62 -15.32 4.38 0.84
CA ALA A 62 -16.46 4.22 -0.06
C ALA A 62 -16.30 5.03 -1.35
N ALA A 63 -16.96 4.60 -2.44
CA ALA A 63 -17.03 5.37 -3.67
C ALA A 63 -17.59 6.78 -3.39
N GLY A 64 -16.96 7.80 -3.95
CA GLY A 64 -17.28 9.21 -3.73
C GLY A 64 -16.75 9.80 -2.41
N ALA A 65 -16.30 8.97 -1.46
CA ALA A 65 -15.73 9.44 -0.21
C ALA A 65 -14.26 9.85 -0.34
N SER A 66 -13.79 10.58 0.67
CA SER A 66 -12.40 11.07 0.70
C SER A 66 -11.73 10.75 2.02
N LYS A 67 -10.39 10.67 1.97
CA LYS A 67 -9.50 10.60 3.13
C LYS A 67 -8.37 11.62 2.96
N THR A 68 -7.82 12.08 4.07
CA THR A 68 -6.68 13.01 4.06
C THR A 68 -5.37 12.29 4.37
N PHE A 69 -4.27 12.88 3.91
CA PHE A 69 -2.91 12.55 4.29
C PHE A 69 -2.13 13.82 4.59
N ASN A 70 -1.16 13.74 5.47
CA ASN A 70 -0.40 14.90 5.92
C ASN A 70 0.84 15.14 5.07
N ILE A 71 1.05 16.40 4.66
CA ILE A 71 2.29 16.90 4.10
C ILE A 71 2.89 17.84 5.15
N ASN A 72 3.97 17.41 5.77
CA ASN A 72 4.66 18.16 6.80
C ASN A 72 5.79 18.97 6.17
N ILE A 73 5.80 20.28 6.39
CA ILE A 73 6.85 21.18 5.92
C ILE A 73 7.61 21.69 7.14
N HIS A 74 8.90 21.47 7.14
CA HIS A 74 9.79 21.77 8.25
C HIS A 74 10.74 22.91 7.89
N TYR A 75 10.96 23.80 8.84
CA TYR A 75 12.01 24.79 8.87
C TYR A 75 13.18 24.25 9.69
N THR A 76 14.28 23.98 9.03
CA THR A 76 15.52 23.50 9.65
C THR A 76 16.51 24.65 9.70
N GLY A 77 16.83 25.10 10.92
CA GLY A 77 17.74 26.20 11.13
C GLY A 77 17.92 26.47 12.64
N PRO A 78 18.72 27.46 13.00
CA PRO A 78 18.88 27.83 14.42
C PRO A 78 17.58 28.43 14.96
N GLY A 79 16.88 27.66 15.80
CA GLY A 79 15.61 28.06 16.41
C GLY A 79 14.41 27.91 15.51
N ASN A 80 13.39 28.73 15.75
CA ASN A 80 12.14 28.75 15.00
C ASN A 80 12.19 29.80 13.86
N ALA A 81 11.23 29.73 12.93
CA ALA A 81 11.14 30.67 11.82
C ALA A 81 11.06 32.12 12.35
N PRO A 82 11.95 33.00 11.87
CA PRO A 82 12.02 34.39 12.38
C PRO A 82 10.87 35.26 11.86
N ASN A 83 10.27 34.87 10.75
CA ASN A 83 9.12 35.53 10.09
C ASN A 83 8.19 34.46 9.52
N ASP A 84 6.99 34.86 9.08
CA ASP A 84 6.14 33.98 8.26
C ASP A 84 6.87 33.66 6.96
N ILE A 85 6.94 32.36 6.62
CA ILE A 85 7.58 31.87 5.41
C ILE A 85 6.52 31.19 4.54
N THR A 86 6.25 31.78 3.39
CA THR A 86 5.36 31.17 2.38
C THR A 86 6.13 30.12 1.59
N VAL A 87 5.58 28.92 1.51
CA VAL A 87 6.11 27.78 0.76
C VAL A 87 5.13 27.42 -0.34
N THR A 88 5.59 27.36 -1.59
CA THR A 88 4.78 26.94 -2.74
C THR A 88 5.03 25.46 -3.03
N LEU A 89 3.96 24.69 -3.12
CA LEU A 89 3.96 23.25 -3.42
C LEU A 89 3.42 23.02 -4.83
N THR A 90 4.04 22.08 -5.55
CA THR A 90 3.61 21.67 -6.89
C THR A 90 3.65 20.16 -7.03
N SER A 91 2.84 19.62 -7.95
CA SER A 91 3.01 18.24 -8.41
C SER A 91 4.12 18.21 -9.47
N ASP A 92 5.11 17.34 -9.32
CA ASP A 92 6.28 17.29 -10.20
C ASP A 92 6.51 15.86 -10.74
N ALA A 93 6.15 15.64 -12.00
CA ALA A 93 6.27 14.32 -12.65
C ALA A 93 7.72 13.80 -12.68
N ALA A 94 8.72 14.68 -12.71
CA ALA A 94 10.14 14.28 -12.67
C ALA A 94 10.50 13.67 -11.31
N THR A 95 9.93 14.18 -10.22
CA THR A 95 10.06 13.59 -8.87
C THR A 95 9.53 12.15 -8.85
N LEU A 96 8.35 11.88 -9.46
CA LEU A 96 7.81 10.52 -9.51
C LEU A 96 8.66 9.60 -10.39
N ALA A 97 9.15 10.07 -11.52
CA ALA A 97 10.03 9.30 -12.40
C ALA A 97 11.33 8.90 -11.70
N ALA A 98 11.96 9.84 -10.98
CA ALA A 98 13.16 9.56 -10.17
C ALA A 98 12.87 8.53 -9.07
N TYR A 99 11.76 8.68 -8.34
CA TYR A 99 11.32 7.71 -7.32
C TYR A 99 11.10 6.32 -7.91
N ASN A 100 10.43 6.21 -9.06
CA ASN A 100 10.17 4.94 -9.72
C ASN A 100 11.48 4.24 -10.13
N THR A 101 12.41 4.99 -10.71
CA THR A 101 13.73 4.46 -11.11
C THR A 101 14.52 3.98 -9.89
N GLN A 102 14.54 4.80 -8.82
CA GLN A 102 15.27 4.49 -7.58
C GLN A 102 14.77 3.21 -6.92
N ASN A 103 13.45 2.96 -6.94
CA ASN A 103 12.82 1.87 -6.20
C ASN A 103 12.42 0.67 -7.09
N GLY A 104 12.67 0.74 -8.41
CA GLY A 104 12.27 -0.33 -9.34
C GLY A 104 10.76 -0.53 -9.43
N VAL A 105 9.98 0.54 -9.29
CA VAL A 105 8.50 0.50 -9.30
C VAL A 105 7.92 1.33 -10.45
N THR A 106 6.64 1.14 -10.74
CA THR A 106 5.92 1.81 -11.85
C THR A 106 4.69 2.56 -11.34
N LYS A 107 4.88 3.47 -10.36
CA LYS A 107 3.79 4.30 -9.88
C LYS A 107 3.39 5.34 -10.92
N VAL A 108 2.10 5.71 -10.91
CA VAL A 108 1.51 6.73 -11.80
C VAL A 108 0.96 7.89 -10.98
N VAL A 109 0.99 9.09 -11.56
CA VAL A 109 0.35 10.27 -10.95
C VAL A 109 -1.16 10.05 -10.98
N PRO A 110 -1.86 10.16 -9.83
CA PRO A 110 -3.32 10.07 -9.83
C PRO A 110 -3.95 11.26 -10.57
N PRO A 111 -5.15 11.08 -11.19
CA PRO A 111 -5.92 12.18 -11.76
C PRO A 111 -6.24 13.28 -10.74
N GLY A 112 -6.45 14.50 -11.19
CA GLY A 112 -6.82 15.65 -10.32
C GLY A 112 -8.17 15.48 -9.60
N SER A 113 -9.06 14.64 -10.12
CA SER A 113 -10.30 14.24 -9.44
C SER A 113 -10.07 13.25 -8.28
N VAL A 114 -8.91 12.60 -8.26
CA VAL A 114 -8.51 11.62 -7.25
C VAL A 114 -7.67 12.26 -6.15
N VAL A 115 -6.78 13.19 -6.49
CA VAL A 115 -5.90 13.83 -5.50
C VAL A 115 -5.94 15.34 -5.61
N SER A 116 -5.92 15.98 -4.45
CA SER A 116 -5.68 17.42 -4.34
C SER A 116 -4.87 17.74 -3.09
N PHE A 117 -4.07 18.80 -3.13
CA PHE A 117 -3.39 19.36 -1.97
C PHE A 117 -3.22 20.88 -2.16
N PRO A 118 -3.07 21.65 -1.05
CA PRO A 118 -2.83 23.09 -1.14
C PRO A 118 -1.54 23.41 -1.88
N THR A 119 -1.57 24.37 -2.78
CA THR A 119 -0.39 24.82 -3.54
C THR A 119 0.45 25.84 -2.77
N SER A 120 -0.04 26.33 -1.64
CA SER A 120 0.67 27.28 -0.78
C SER A 120 0.40 26.99 0.69
N VAL A 121 1.43 27.11 1.49
CA VAL A 121 1.39 26.93 2.95
C VAL A 121 2.32 27.95 3.62
N VAL A 122 2.01 28.33 4.85
CA VAL A 122 2.82 29.27 5.62
C VAL A 122 3.36 28.60 6.88
N ILE A 123 4.69 28.58 7.01
CA ILE A 123 5.35 28.33 8.29
C ILE A 123 5.27 29.61 9.09
N LYS A 124 4.55 29.58 10.20
CA LYS A 124 4.32 30.78 11.01
C LYS A 124 5.57 31.17 11.79
N LYS A 125 5.77 32.48 11.95
CA LYS A 125 6.80 33.03 12.84
C LYS A 125 6.73 32.34 14.21
N GLY A 126 7.87 31.96 14.72
CA GLY A 126 7.97 31.28 16.02
C GLY A 126 7.67 29.79 16.00
N THR A 127 7.41 29.18 14.83
CA THR A 127 7.27 27.73 14.65
C THR A 127 8.36 27.17 13.73
N ASN A 128 8.56 25.87 13.76
CA ASN A 128 9.49 25.17 12.86
C ASN A 128 8.81 24.10 12.00
N LEU A 129 7.52 23.86 12.21
CA LEU A 129 6.75 22.85 11.49
C LEU A 129 5.39 23.43 11.11
N THR A 130 4.93 23.11 9.92
CA THR A 130 3.56 23.31 9.49
C THR A 130 3.08 22.07 8.73
N THR A 131 1.82 21.72 8.91
CA THR A 131 1.19 20.57 8.25
C THR A 131 0.08 21.07 7.33
N VAL A 132 0.05 20.56 6.13
CA VAL A 132 -1.09 20.71 5.23
C VAL A 132 -1.68 19.36 4.89
N GLU A 133 -2.98 19.31 4.69
CA GLU A 133 -3.69 18.10 4.31
C GLU A 133 -3.80 17.98 2.79
N GLY A 134 -3.24 16.91 2.26
CA GLY A 134 -3.64 16.39 0.96
C GLY A 134 -4.89 15.54 1.10
N LYS A 135 -5.68 15.44 0.04
CA LYS A 135 -6.96 14.73 0.00
C LYS A 135 -6.96 13.70 -1.11
N ILE A 136 -7.32 12.47 -0.79
CA ILE A 136 -7.59 11.40 -1.75
C ILE A 136 -9.09 11.17 -1.81
N THR A 137 -9.65 11.17 -3.02
CA THR A 137 -11.08 10.93 -3.28
C THR A 137 -11.23 9.68 -4.14
N VAL A 138 -12.07 8.74 -3.73
CA VAL A 138 -12.46 7.58 -4.55
C VAL A 138 -13.52 8.03 -5.54
N SER A 139 -13.11 8.89 -6.51
CA SER A 139 -13.95 9.37 -7.60
C SER A 139 -14.22 8.27 -8.63
N SER A 140 -15.02 8.56 -9.65
CA SER A 140 -15.24 7.66 -10.80
C SER A 140 -13.94 7.31 -11.55
N ASP A 141 -12.93 8.21 -11.50
CA ASP A 141 -11.64 8.03 -12.16
C ASP A 141 -10.62 7.26 -11.31
N PHE A 142 -11.00 6.89 -10.07
CA PHE A 142 -10.12 6.15 -9.18
C PHE A 142 -9.93 4.71 -9.68
N ASN A 143 -8.71 4.37 -10.09
CA ASN A 143 -8.36 3.02 -10.50
C ASN A 143 -7.73 2.24 -9.34
N PHE A 144 -8.45 1.28 -8.77
CA PHE A 144 -7.97 0.42 -7.67
C PHE A 144 -6.79 -0.49 -8.06
N ASN A 145 -6.54 -0.70 -9.36
CA ASN A 145 -5.41 -1.49 -9.85
C ASN A 145 -4.17 -0.63 -10.14
N ALA A 146 -4.27 0.70 -10.04
CA ALA A 146 -3.15 1.59 -10.26
C ALA A 146 -2.32 1.74 -8.99
N ALA A 147 -1.00 1.61 -9.12
CA ALA A 147 -0.08 1.98 -8.06
C ALA A 147 0.13 3.50 -8.10
N TYR A 148 -0.67 4.24 -7.35
CA TYR A 148 -0.57 5.69 -7.33
C TYR A 148 0.64 6.20 -6.53
N GLY A 149 1.25 7.28 -7.03
CA GLY A 149 2.25 8.08 -6.34
C GLY A 149 1.98 9.56 -6.55
N VAL A 150 1.78 10.30 -5.49
CA VAL A 150 1.56 11.76 -5.49
C VAL A 150 2.90 12.45 -5.31
N PRO A 151 3.53 12.98 -6.38
CA PRO A 151 4.78 13.68 -6.25
C PRO A 151 4.51 15.11 -5.76
N VAL A 152 5.06 15.44 -4.60
CA VAL A 152 5.02 16.79 -4.01
C VAL A 152 6.40 17.40 -4.03
N LYS A 153 6.53 18.62 -4.52
CA LYS A 153 7.78 19.37 -4.59
C LYS A 153 7.59 20.78 -4.04
N ILE A 154 8.51 21.22 -3.21
CA ILE A 154 8.65 22.63 -2.86
C ILE A 154 9.26 23.33 -4.07
N SER A 155 8.50 24.18 -4.72
CA SER A 155 8.95 24.90 -5.92
C SER A 155 9.48 26.29 -5.61
N GLN A 156 9.01 26.91 -4.52
CA GLN A 156 9.42 28.25 -4.11
C GLN A 156 9.24 28.45 -2.61
N VAL A 157 10.10 29.28 -2.01
CA VAL A 157 10.01 29.74 -0.63
C VAL A 157 10.25 31.25 -0.58
N SER A 158 9.53 31.97 0.30
CA SER A 158 9.70 33.43 0.45
C SER A 158 10.96 33.79 1.22
N ASN A 159 11.52 32.88 2.00
CA ASN A 159 12.75 33.05 2.78
C ASN A 159 13.40 31.69 3.03
N GLY A 160 14.73 31.63 3.04
CA GLY A 160 15.52 30.42 3.20
C GLY A 160 15.86 29.75 1.87
N ILE A 161 16.38 28.53 1.92
CA ILE A 161 16.72 27.70 0.77
C ILE A 161 15.91 26.40 0.82
N ILE A 162 15.56 25.88 -0.34
CA ILE A 162 14.87 24.59 -0.46
C ILE A 162 15.93 23.50 -0.25
N SER A 163 15.62 22.49 0.59
CA SER A 163 16.47 21.33 0.81
C SER A 163 16.76 20.60 -0.50
N GLY A 164 18.04 20.34 -0.77
CA GLY A 164 18.45 19.55 -1.94
C GLY A 164 17.99 18.08 -1.86
N ASN A 165 17.93 17.51 -0.63
CA ASN A 165 17.56 16.10 -0.43
C ASN A 165 16.08 15.90 -0.11
N PHE A 166 15.46 16.85 0.58
CA PHE A 166 14.08 16.76 1.08
C PHE A 166 13.17 17.87 0.55
N GLY A 167 13.56 18.51 -0.55
CA GLY A 167 12.71 19.48 -1.25
C GLY A 167 11.55 18.86 -2.04
N ASN A 168 11.51 17.54 -2.14
CA ASN A 168 10.45 16.80 -2.80
C ASN A 168 10.21 15.44 -2.11
N ALA A 169 9.05 14.83 -2.36
CA ALA A 169 8.69 13.52 -1.86
C ALA A 169 7.58 12.89 -2.71
N VAL A 170 7.40 11.57 -2.59
CA VAL A 170 6.27 10.84 -3.19
C VAL A 170 5.40 10.24 -2.09
N TYR A 171 4.13 10.60 -2.08
CA TYR A 171 3.12 10.04 -1.19
C TYR A 171 2.37 8.93 -1.92
N SER A 172 2.32 7.76 -1.31
CA SER A 172 1.58 6.59 -1.79
C SER A 172 0.51 6.21 -0.80
N PHE A 173 -0.55 5.57 -1.27
CA PHE A 173 -1.65 5.18 -0.39
C PHE A 173 -2.28 3.87 -0.84
N GLY A 174 -2.80 3.11 0.13
CA GLY A 174 -3.65 1.95 -0.09
C GLY A 174 -5.10 2.31 0.22
N VAL A 175 -5.99 1.96 -0.71
CA VAL A 175 -7.44 2.10 -0.53
C VAL A 175 -8.07 0.74 -0.72
N ARG A 176 -8.99 0.40 0.18
CA ARG A 176 -9.75 -0.86 0.13
C ARG A 176 -11.23 -0.59 0.00
N ASN A 177 -11.96 -1.47 -0.67
CA ASN A 177 -13.41 -1.46 -0.67
C ASN A 177 -13.98 -2.17 0.58
N LYS A 178 -15.29 -2.08 0.81
CA LYS A 178 -15.96 -2.64 2.00
C LYS A 178 -15.92 -4.17 2.10
N TYR A 179 -15.51 -4.85 1.06
CA TYR A 179 -15.45 -6.31 0.98
C TYR A 179 -14.05 -6.87 1.27
N ASP A 180 -13.03 -6.00 1.35
CA ASP A 180 -11.64 -6.39 1.67
C ASP A 180 -11.54 -6.91 3.10
N GLY A 181 -10.76 -7.97 3.29
CA GLY A 181 -10.54 -8.54 4.61
C GLY A 181 -10.06 -9.99 4.57
N SER A 182 -9.87 -10.55 5.75
CA SER A 182 -9.59 -11.96 5.98
C SER A 182 -10.89 -12.73 6.17
N TYR A 183 -10.97 -13.93 5.58
CA TYR A 183 -12.19 -14.74 5.56
C TYR A 183 -11.85 -16.23 5.72
N THR A 184 -12.83 -16.97 6.21
CA THR A 184 -12.85 -18.44 6.15
C THR A 184 -13.89 -18.88 5.13
N VAL A 185 -13.50 -19.78 4.22
CA VAL A 185 -14.41 -20.38 3.24
C VAL A 185 -14.78 -21.78 3.70
N THR A 186 -16.07 -22.05 3.72
CA THR A 186 -16.66 -23.39 3.89
C THR A 186 -17.56 -23.68 2.70
N GLY A 187 -17.76 -24.95 2.37
CA GLY A 187 -18.63 -25.27 1.24
C GLY A 187 -18.37 -26.65 0.65
N THR A 188 -18.78 -26.80 -0.60
CA THR A 188 -18.60 -28.02 -1.39
C THR A 188 -18.03 -27.71 -2.75
N MET A 189 -17.19 -28.60 -3.24
CA MET A 189 -16.63 -28.60 -4.58
C MET A 189 -16.85 -29.97 -5.21
N VAL A 190 -17.27 -30.00 -6.46
CA VAL A 190 -17.42 -31.24 -7.24
C VAL A 190 -16.71 -31.05 -8.58
N ASP A 191 -15.67 -31.84 -8.84
CA ASP A 191 -15.05 -31.94 -10.17
C ASP A 191 -15.73 -33.11 -10.93
N TYR A 192 -16.49 -32.79 -11.97
CA TYR A 192 -17.25 -33.78 -12.76
C TYR A 192 -16.37 -34.65 -13.65
N ALA A 193 -15.14 -34.26 -13.88
CA ALA A 193 -14.17 -35.04 -14.65
C ALA A 193 -13.25 -35.90 -13.75
N ASN A 194 -13.12 -35.57 -12.46
CA ASN A 194 -12.27 -36.32 -11.54
C ASN A 194 -12.81 -36.21 -10.10
N ALA A 195 -13.58 -37.17 -9.67
CA ALA A 195 -14.17 -37.24 -8.33
C ALA A 195 -13.14 -37.34 -7.18
N GLY A 196 -11.87 -37.64 -7.49
CA GLY A 196 -10.78 -37.65 -6.51
C GLY A 196 -10.29 -36.25 -6.13
N LEU A 197 -10.72 -35.20 -6.88
CA LEU A 197 -10.41 -33.80 -6.56
C LEU A 197 -11.55 -33.20 -5.74
N THR A 198 -11.23 -32.73 -4.55
CA THR A 198 -12.20 -32.12 -3.63
C THR A 198 -11.73 -30.75 -3.15
N GLY A 199 -12.64 -29.90 -2.71
CA GLY A 199 -12.30 -28.64 -2.07
C GLY A 199 -11.57 -28.85 -0.73
N ARG A 200 -10.58 -28.04 -0.44
CA ARG A 200 -9.83 -28.09 0.81
C ARG A 200 -10.48 -27.20 1.89
N TYR A 201 -11.73 -27.45 2.17
CA TYR A 201 -12.45 -26.70 3.20
C TYR A 201 -12.15 -27.19 4.64
N PRO A 202 -12.12 -26.28 5.65
CA PRO A 202 -12.21 -24.82 5.52
C PRO A 202 -10.93 -24.21 4.97
N MET A 203 -11.05 -23.15 4.14
CA MET A 203 -9.91 -22.42 3.59
C MET A 203 -9.75 -21.06 4.30
N SER A 204 -8.51 -20.66 4.53
CA SER A 204 -8.16 -19.29 4.96
C SER A 204 -7.82 -18.45 3.74
N ILE A 205 -8.57 -17.40 3.51
CA ILE A 205 -8.38 -16.52 2.35
C ILE A 205 -8.37 -15.05 2.73
N GLY A 206 -7.80 -14.23 1.84
CA GLY A 206 -8.03 -12.79 1.77
C GLY A 206 -8.99 -12.47 0.63
N MET A 207 -10.03 -11.67 0.90
CA MET A 207 -10.73 -10.95 -0.16
C MET A 207 -9.95 -9.67 -0.43
N VAL A 208 -9.33 -9.58 -1.59
CA VAL A 208 -8.42 -8.49 -1.98
C VAL A 208 -9.15 -7.55 -2.93
N THR A 209 -9.23 -6.28 -2.58
CA THR A 209 -9.80 -5.23 -3.43
C THR A 209 -9.15 -5.23 -4.81
N SER A 210 -9.95 -5.30 -5.86
CA SER A 210 -9.52 -5.19 -7.26
C SER A 210 -10.29 -4.11 -8.05
N GLY A 211 -11.29 -3.50 -7.41
CA GLY A 211 -12.08 -2.41 -7.95
C GLY A 211 -13.03 -1.84 -6.90
N ALA A 212 -13.84 -0.87 -7.25
CA ALA A 212 -14.80 -0.27 -6.33
C ALA A 212 -15.79 -1.29 -5.73
N ASN A 213 -16.20 -2.25 -6.56
CA ASN A 213 -17.18 -3.28 -6.23
C ASN A 213 -16.68 -4.68 -6.60
N THR A 214 -15.38 -4.89 -6.72
CA THR A 214 -14.78 -6.18 -7.06
C THR A 214 -13.73 -6.59 -6.06
N VAL A 215 -13.66 -7.90 -5.80
CA VAL A 215 -12.65 -8.51 -4.93
C VAL A 215 -12.18 -9.83 -5.52
N ARG A 216 -10.88 -10.11 -5.34
CA ARG A 216 -10.24 -11.38 -5.69
C ARG A 216 -10.09 -12.26 -4.47
N MET A 217 -10.32 -13.53 -4.65
CA MET A 217 -10.08 -14.52 -3.62
C MET A 217 -8.59 -14.91 -3.62
N TYR A 218 -7.85 -14.48 -2.60
CA TYR A 218 -6.43 -14.80 -2.41
C TYR A 218 -6.31 -15.93 -1.38
N ASP A 219 -5.79 -17.07 -1.77
CA ASP A 219 -5.56 -18.21 -0.86
C ASP A 219 -4.30 -17.97 -0.04
N ASN A 220 -4.44 -17.91 1.30
CA ASN A 220 -3.33 -17.62 2.20
C ASN A 220 -2.36 -18.82 2.36
N VAL A 221 -2.80 -20.03 2.03
CA VAL A 221 -1.98 -21.26 2.16
C VAL A 221 -1.15 -21.48 0.90
N ILE A 222 -1.76 -21.29 -0.27
CA ILE A 222 -1.08 -21.37 -1.57
C ILE A 222 -0.21 -20.10 -1.81
N GLY A 223 -0.62 -18.95 -1.26
CA GLY A 223 0.08 -17.70 -1.45
C GLY A 223 -0.22 -17.03 -2.80
N GLY A 224 -1.49 -17.05 -3.25
CA GLY A 224 -1.87 -16.47 -4.55
C GLY A 224 -3.37 -16.44 -4.78
N VAL A 225 -3.77 -15.87 -5.92
CA VAL A 225 -5.18 -15.85 -6.35
C VAL A 225 -5.50 -17.21 -6.98
N TYR A 226 -5.71 -18.20 -6.14
CA TYR A 226 -6.01 -19.58 -6.51
C TYR A 226 -7.14 -20.11 -5.64
N HIS A 227 -7.69 -21.28 -6.03
CA HIS A 227 -8.58 -22.06 -5.19
C HIS A 227 -7.88 -23.35 -4.79
N SER A 228 -7.63 -23.56 -3.49
CA SER A 228 -7.00 -24.78 -2.99
C SER A 228 -7.94 -25.99 -3.10
N ILE A 229 -7.35 -27.11 -3.50
CA ILE A 229 -8.02 -28.40 -3.63
C ILE A 229 -7.21 -29.49 -2.90
N SER A 230 -7.83 -30.62 -2.66
CA SER A 230 -7.23 -31.83 -2.09
C SER A 230 -7.14 -32.95 -3.13
N THR A 231 -5.96 -33.68 -3.18
CA THR A 231 -5.68 -34.72 -4.21
C THR A 231 -4.80 -35.89 -3.82
N PRO A 232 -4.76 -36.52 -2.65
CA PRO A 232 -5.15 -36.22 -1.29
C PRO A 232 -4.36 -35.12 -0.57
N GLY A 233 -3.30 -34.58 -1.16
CA GLY A 233 -2.50 -33.50 -0.60
C GLY A 233 -3.03 -32.11 -0.98
N LEU A 234 -2.34 -31.06 -0.53
CA LEU A 234 -2.60 -29.68 -0.96
C LEU A 234 -2.23 -29.50 -2.42
N SER A 235 -3.16 -29.00 -3.22
CA SER A 235 -2.97 -28.63 -4.62
C SER A 235 -3.90 -27.47 -5.00
N TYR A 236 -3.87 -27.06 -6.25
CA TYR A 236 -4.76 -26.04 -6.81
C TYR A 236 -4.91 -26.19 -8.33
N TYR A 237 -5.95 -25.61 -8.90
CA TYR A 237 -6.09 -25.53 -10.35
C TYR A 237 -5.18 -24.41 -10.87
N GLY A 238 -4.13 -24.75 -11.66
CA GLY A 238 -3.24 -23.79 -12.28
C GLY A 238 -3.99 -22.84 -13.22
N ALA A 239 -3.65 -21.55 -13.23
CA ALA A 239 -4.31 -20.49 -13.99
C ALA A 239 -5.84 -20.47 -13.78
N PHE A 240 -6.29 -20.67 -12.52
CA PHE A 240 -7.67 -20.49 -12.11
C PHE A 240 -7.71 -19.83 -10.72
N GLY A 241 -8.33 -18.67 -10.66
CA GLY A 241 -8.58 -17.89 -9.46
C GLY A 241 -9.71 -16.90 -9.73
N VAL A 242 -10.57 -16.68 -8.76
CA VAL A 242 -11.83 -15.97 -9.00
C VAL A 242 -11.80 -14.52 -8.52
N GLU A 243 -12.47 -13.67 -9.28
CA GLU A 243 -12.85 -12.32 -8.92
C GLU A 243 -14.37 -12.21 -8.95
N PHE A 244 -14.95 -11.66 -7.88
CA PHE A 244 -16.37 -11.43 -7.73
C PHE A 244 -16.70 -9.96 -7.99
N THR A 245 -17.78 -9.71 -8.75
CA THR A 245 -18.40 -8.38 -8.91
C THR A 245 -19.68 -8.33 -8.09
N ILE A 246 -19.84 -7.30 -7.26
CA ILE A 246 -20.97 -7.14 -6.34
C ILE A 246 -21.71 -5.84 -6.71
N ASP A 247 -23.02 -5.89 -6.85
CA ASP A 247 -23.86 -4.72 -7.14
C ASP A 247 -24.19 -3.89 -5.88
N ALA A 248 -24.86 -2.76 -6.08
CA ALA A 248 -25.28 -1.87 -4.99
C ALA A 248 -26.27 -2.52 -4.02
N SER A 249 -26.99 -3.56 -4.46
CA SER A 249 -27.93 -4.36 -3.66
C SER A 249 -27.26 -5.54 -2.96
N ASN A 250 -25.93 -5.61 -3.05
CA ASN A 250 -25.08 -6.66 -2.53
C ASN A 250 -25.27 -8.04 -3.22
N ASN A 251 -25.81 -8.10 -4.41
CA ASN A 251 -25.84 -9.33 -5.18
C ASN A 251 -24.47 -9.53 -5.86
N ILE A 252 -23.97 -10.76 -5.86
CA ILE A 252 -22.84 -11.17 -6.69
C ILE A 252 -23.38 -11.36 -8.10
N THR A 253 -23.00 -10.49 -9.02
CA THR A 253 -23.55 -10.44 -10.38
C THR A 253 -22.63 -11.08 -11.41
N LYS A 254 -21.37 -11.27 -11.06
CA LYS A 254 -20.37 -11.84 -11.97
C LYS A 254 -19.25 -12.53 -11.20
N VAL A 255 -18.78 -13.64 -11.79
CA VAL A 255 -17.53 -14.32 -11.38
C VAL A 255 -16.68 -14.47 -12.64
N ILE A 256 -15.40 -14.11 -12.54
CA ILE A 256 -14.45 -14.30 -13.64
C ILE A 256 -13.18 -15.00 -13.15
N ASN A 257 -12.49 -15.67 -14.06
CA ASN A 257 -11.14 -16.16 -13.82
C ASN A 257 -10.13 -15.02 -14.11
N VAL A 258 -9.36 -14.62 -13.11
CA VAL A 258 -8.39 -13.51 -13.21
C VAL A 258 -7.23 -13.78 -14.18
N TYR A 259 -6.95 -15.04 -14.49
CA TYR A 259 -5.89 -15.44 -15.42
C TYR A 259 -6.31 -15.41 -16.89
N GLY A 260 -7.59 -15.12 -17.15
CA GLY A 260 -8.21 -15.05 -18.48
C GLY A 260 -9.60 -15.69 -18.48
N GLN A 261 -10.45 -15.28 -19.43
CA GLN A 261 -11.84 -15.71 -19.48
C GLN A 261 -12.23 -16.14 -20.92
N PRO A 262 -11.65 -17.29 -21.42
CA PRO A 262 -10.83 -18.27 -20.71
C PRO A 262 -9.34 -17.89 -20.60
N ALA A 263 -8.63 -18.51 -19.65
CA ALA A 263 -7.17 -18.51 -19.58
C ALA A 263 -6.55 -19.39 -20.70
N GLY A 264 -5.21 -19.33 -20.86
CA GLY A 264 -4.50 -20.09 -21.91
C GLY A 264 -4.68 -21.60 -21.83
N ASN A 265 -5.04 -22.16 -20.67
CA ASN A 265 -5.39 -23.58 -20.49
C ASN A 265 -6.88 -23.90 -20.68
N GLY A 266 -7.66 -22.95 -21.20
CA GLY A 266 -9.09 -23.07 -21.48
C GLY A 266 -10.00 -22.91 -20.25
N ARG A 267 -9.48 -22.55 -19.07
CA ARG A 267 -10.30 -22.38 -17.85
C ARG A 267 -10.92 -21.00 -17.80
N SER A 268 -12.25 -20.97 -17.55
CA SER A 268 -13.00 -19.75 -17.27
C SER A 268 -13.85 -19.95 -16.02
N ALA A 269 -14.32 -18.86 -15.42
CA ALA A 269 -15.28 -18.89 -14.32
C ALA A 269 -16.64 -18.34 -14.76
N GLU A 270 -17.70 -18.88 -14.20
CA GLU A 270 -19.07 -18.49 -14.51
C GLU A 270 -19.93 -18.54 -13.24
N LEU A 271 -20.77 -17.53 -13.02
CA LEU A 271 -21.71 -17.52 -11.90
C LEU A 271 -22.82 -18.55 -12.14
N ASP A 272 -23.07 -19.42 -11.17
CA ASP A 272 -24.23 -20.33 -11.19
C ASP A 272 -25.46 -19.56 -10.69
N PRO A 273 -26.47 -19.29 -11.55
CA PRO A 273 -27.64 -18.52 -11.17
C PRO A 273 -28.57 -19.24 -10.18
N SER A 274 -28.35 -20.54 -9.94
CA SER A 274 -29.11 -21.29 -8.93
C SER A 274 -28.64 -21.04 -7.49
N GLY A 275 -27.51 -20.33 -7.32
CA GLY A 275 -26.98 -19.97 -6.00
C GLY A 275 -27.72 -18.79 -5.36
N VAL A 276 -27.48 -18.59 -4.06
CA VAL A 276 -27.94 -17.37 -3.36
C VAL A 276 -27.24 -16.13 -3.91
N ASN A 277 -25.97 -16.22 -4.24
CA ASN A 277 -25.12 -15.21 -4.89
C ASN A 277 -25.26 -13.82 -4.27
N LYS A 278 -24.99 -13.73 -2.98
CA LYS A 278 -25.21 -12.50 -2.22
C LYS A 278 -24.14 -12.29 -1.14
N TYR A 279 -23.82 -11.04 -0.90
CA TYR A 279 -23.10 -10.59 0.29
C TYR A 279 -24.08 -10.08 1.34
N ASP A 280 -24.00 -10.56 2.55
CA ASP A 280 -24.73 -10.05 3.70
C ASP A 280 -23.86 -9.05 4.47
N PRO A 281 -24.17 -7.75 4.46
CA PRO A 281 -23.36 -6.73 5.15
C PRO A 281 -23.43 -6.81 6.69
N ALA A 282 -24.50 -7.42 7.25
CA ALA A 282 -24.65 -7.53 8.70
C ALA A 282 -23.69 -8.57 9.28
N THR A 283 -23.52 -9.69 8.60
CA THR A 283 -22.62 -10.78 9.00
C THR A 283 -21.28 -10.75 8.25
N LYS A 284 -21.13 -9.84 7.28
CA LYS A 284 -19.99 -9.77 6.34
C LYS A 284 -19.72 -11.13 5.68
N THR A 285 -20.75 -11.79 5.21
CA THR A 285 -20.68 -13.14 4.65
C THR A 285 -21.12 -13.15 3.19
N PHE A 286 -20.32 -13.77 2.32
CA PHE A 286 -20.72 -14.10 0.96
C PHE A 286 -21.30 -15.50 0.92
N LYS A 287 -22.38 -15.70 0.19
CA LYS A 287 -22.86 -17.00 -0.28
C LYS A 287 -22.83 -16.98 -1.79
N VAL A 288 -22.02 -17.84 -2.39
CA VAL A 288 -21.82 -17.84 -3.84
C VAL A 288 -21.77 -19.26 -4.38
N LYS A 289 -22.35 -19.43 -5.56
CA LYS A 289 -22.27 -20.65 -6.35
C LYS A 289 -21.73 -20.31 -7.73
N TYR A 290 -20.73 -21.04 -8.19
CA TYR A 290 -20.10 -20.76 -9.48
C TYR A 290 -19.46 -22.02 -10.07
N TRP A 291 -19.14 -21.94 -11.35
CA TRP A 291 -18.49 -23.00 -12.09
C TRP A 291 -17.08 -22.61 -12.56
N MET A 292 -16.22 -23.60 -12.65
CA MET A 292 -15.04 -23.56 -13.52
C MET A 292 -15.39 -24.34 -14.79
N ASN A 293 -15.34 -23.68 -15.93
CA ASN A 293 -15.48 -24.28 -17.24
C ASN A 293 -14.10 -24.65 -17.78
N GLN A 294 -14.00 -25.81 -18.43
CA GLN A 294 -12.85 -26.24 -19.20
C GLN A 294 -13.32 -27.20 -20.30
N PRO A 295 -13.85 -26.67 -21.43
CA PRO A 295 -14.51 -27.46 -22.46
C PRO A 295 -13.66 -28.55 -23.10
N SER A 296 -12.30 -28.39 -23.08
CA SER A 296 -11.35 -29.42 -23.53
C SER A 296 -11.31 -30.66 -22.64
N VAL A 297 -11.93 -30.62 -21.44
CA VAL A 297 -11.98 -31.73 -20.50
C VAL A 297 -13.38 -32.30 -20.41
N ILE A 298 -14.39 -31.46 -20.15
CA ILE A 298 -15.81 -31.83 -20.05
C ILE A 298 -16.70 -30.59 -20.22
N THR A 299 -17.90 -30.80 -20.79
CA THR A 299 -18.95 -29.78 -20.96
C THR A 299 -20.22 -30.21 -20.24
N PRO A 300 -21.11 -29.27 -19.80
CA PRO A 300 -20.95 -27.80 -19.90
C PRO A 300 -19.97 -27.23 -18.86
N HIS A 301 -19.85 -27.84 -17.64
CA HIS A 301 -19.04 -27.35 -16.54
C HIS A 301 -18.13 -28.44 -16.03
N ARG A 302 -16.87 -28.10 -15.75
CA ARG A 302 -15.92 -29.05 -15.17
C ARG A 302 -16.05 -29.13 -13.65
N VAL A 303 -16.11 -27.98 -12.96
CA VAL A 303 -16.17 -27.95 -11.49
C VAL A 303 -17.31 -27.06 -11.04
N SER A 304 -18.07 -27.52 -10.05
CA SER A 304 -19.05 -26.71 -9.33
C SER A 304 -18.53 -26.40 -7.93
N PHE A 305 -18.65 -25.13 -7.54
CA PHE A 305 -18.37 -24.62 -6.21
C PHE A 305 -19.64 -24.07 -5.59
N ASN A 306 -19.90 -24.39 -4.32
CA ASN A 306 -20.96 -23.80 -3.51
C ASN A 306 -20.40 -23.41 -2.17
N GLU A 307 -20.18 -22.11 -1.96
CA GLU A 307 -19.33 -21.59 -0.89
C GLU A 307 -20.03 -20.57 -0.02
N THR A 308 -19.71 -20.64 1.27
CA THR A 308 -19.97 -19.63 2.28
C THR A 308 -18.63 -19.06 2.75
N ILE A 309 -18.45 -17.75 2.55
CA ILE A 309 -17.19 -17.04 2.82
C ILE A 309 -17.46 -16.04 3.94
N THR A 310 -17.01 -16.36 5.15
CA THR A 310 -17.32 -15.63 6.37
C THR A 310 -16.14 -14.78 6.83
N TYR A 311 -16.38 -13.51 7.10
CA TYR A 311 -15.37 -12.55 7.56
C TYR A 311 -14.78 -12.95 8.92
N THR A 312 -13.46 -12.84 9.04
CA THR A 312 -12.73 -13.17 10.28
C THR A 312 -11.93 -11.98 10.81
N GLY A 313 -11.66 -10.97 9.99
CA GLY A 313 -10.89 -9.81 10.44
C GLY A 313 -10.40 -8.91 9.31
N VAL A 314 -9.71 -7.84 9.68
CA VAL A 314 -9.00 -6.98 8.75
C VAL A 314 -7.77 -7.74 8.23
N ARG A 315 -7.45 -7.55 6.95
CA ARG A 315 -6.27 -8.14 6.31
C ARG A 315 -5.07 -7.21 6.45
#